data_8f35731cf2b8a7ed0068420b413ce466
#
_entry.id   8f35731cf2b8a7ed0068420b413ce466
#
_cell.length_a   1.000
_cell.length_b   1.000
_cell.length_c   1.000
_cell.angle_alpha   90.00
_cell.angle_beta   90.00
_cell.angle_gamma   90.00
#
_symmetry.space_group_name_H-M   'P 1'
#
loop_
_entity.id
_entity.type
_entity.pdbx_description
1 polymer ?
#
loop_
_entity_poly.entity_id
_entity_poly.type
_entity_poly.pdbx_seq_one_letter_code
_entity_poly.pdbx_strand_id
1 'polypeptide(L)'
;MNKQNVTFTCRIDGTEETEQRTATMGYCYATEITFKDLSGEDIADFMTEALPLIQDKKIPDIKKTIYAILSCIIVYYQSIGEEPPVKDTDLMNEATPLEIGTAFGTVLKLRGDFYHIPTGEPAEKPARGRGKAKN
;
A
#
# COMPACT_ATOMS: atom_id res chain seq x y z
N MET A 1 -4.69 11.95 -7.23
CA MET A 1 -4.07 10.75 -6.66
C MET A 1 -5.11 10.01 -5.84
N ASN A 2 -5.32 8.73 -6.15
CA ASN A 2 -6.18 7.89 -5.32
C ASN A 2 -5.53 7.69 -3.97
N LYS A 3 -6.33 7.72 -2.91
CA LYS A 3 -5.80 7.65 -1.55
C LYS A 3 -6.77 6.92 -0.64
N GLN A 4 -6.25 6.39 0.47
CA GLN A 4 -7.04 5.70 1.48
C GLN A 4 -6.32 5.77 2.82
N ASN A 5 -7.07 5.87 3.90
CA ASN A 5 -6.51 5.91 5.25
C ASN A 5 -6.36 4.50 5.79
N VAL A 6 -5.26 4.27 6.51
CA VAL A 6 -4.99 3.00 7.17
C VAL A 6 -4.42 3.29 8.54
N THR A 7 -4.77 2.47 9.54
CA THR A 7 -4.36 2.67 10.92
C THR A 7 -3.30 1.64 11.30
N PHE A 8 -2.29 2.09 12.01
CA PHE A 8 -1.17 1.25 12.46
C PHE A 8 -0.89 1.47 13.93
N THR A 9 -0.38 0.43 14.58
CA THR A 9 0.17 0.54 15.92
C THR A 9 1.58 1.13 15.81
N CYS A 10 1.84 2.20 16.55
CA CYS A 10 3.09 2.94 16.50
C CYS A 10 3.61 3.15 17.90
N ARG A 11 4.93 3.27 18.02
CA ARG A 11 5.54 3.55 19.33
C ARG A 11 5.44 5.04 19.62
N ILE A 12 5.10 5.35 20.89
CA ILE A 12 5.14 6.73 21.37
C ILE A 12 6.60 7.07 21.62
N ASP A 13 7.10 8.14 20.99
CA ASP A 13 8.50 8.51 21.03
C ASP A 13 9.00 8.63 22.47
N GLY A 14 10.15 8.01 22.74
CA GLY A 14 10.79 8.08 24.04
C GLY A 14 10.19 7.17 25.09
N THR A 15 9.25 6.30 24.74
CA THR A 15 8.62 5.36 25.65
C THR A 15 8.57 3.97 25.04
N GLU A 16 8.12 2.99 25.87
CA GLU A 16 7.84 1.64 25.35
C GLU A 16 6.36 1.44 25.09
N GLU A 17 5.55 2.49 25.22
CA GLU A 17 4.12 2.41 25.00
C GLU A 17 3.81 2.63 23.53
N THR A 18 2.64 2.14 23.10
CA THR A 18 2.19 2.28 21.72
C THR A 18 0.86 3.00 21.67
N GLU A 19 0.57 3.53 20.51
CA GLU A 19 -0.72 4.17 20.22
C GLU A 19 -1.08 3.88 18.77
N GLN A 20 -2.35 4.07 18.43
CA GLN A 20 -2.83 3.90 17.07
C GLN A 20 -2.71 5.22 16.33
N ARG A 21 -2.15 5.17 15.12
CA ARG A 21 -2.05 6.36 14.25
C ARG A 21 -2.59 6.01 12.88
N THR A 22 -3.31 6.95 12.30
CA THR A 22 -3.85 6.80 10.95
C THR A 22 -2.96 7.53 9.97
N ALA A 23 -2.56 6.85 8.92
CA ALA A 23 -1.79 7.43 7.83
C ALA A 23 -2.59 7.31 6.54
N THR A 24 -2.42 8.29 5.66
CA THR A 24 -3.01 8.24 4.33
C THR A 24 -2.00 7.64 3.36
N MET A 25 -2.46 6.72 2.55
CA MET A 25 -1.66 6.07 1.52
C MET A 25 -2.14 6.56 0.17
N GLY A 26 -1.21 6.95 -0.71
CA GLY A 26 -1.55 7.40 -2.06
C GLY A 26 -0.77 6.62 -3.09
N TYR A 27 -1.26 6.59 -4.32
CA TYR A 27 -0.59 5.85 -5.39
C TYR A 27 -0.53 6.69 -6.66
N CYS A 28 0.69 6.83 -7.18
CA CYS A 28 0.96 7.45 -8.46
C CYS A 28 2.33 6.95 -8.92
N TYR A 29 2.85 7.47 -10.02
CA TYR A 29 4.17 7.02 -10.49
C TYR A 29 5.27 7.25 -9.46
N ALA A 30 5.17 8.31 -8.66
CA ALA A 30 6.17 8.55 -7.61
C ALA A 30 6.21 7.44 -6.58
N THR A 31 5.08 6.77 -6.34
CA THR A 31 5.03 5.60 -5.45
C THR A 31 5.93 4.49 -5.99
N GLU A 32 5.88 4.25 -7.29
CA GLU A 32 6.67 3.20 -7.92
C GLU A 32 8.15 3.54 -7.90
N ILE A 33 8.48 4.80 -8.13
CA ILE A 33 9.87 5.27 -8.06
C ILE A 33 10.40 5.11 -6.63
N THR A 34 9.59 5.51 -5.64
CA THR A 34 9.99 5.41 -4.24
C THR A 34 10.21 3.95 -3.84
N PHE A 35 9.33 3.05 -4.28
CA PHE A 35 9.50 1.63 -3.99
C PHE A 35 10.82 1.11 -4.55
N LYS A 36 11.15 1.49 -5.78
CA LYS A 36 12.41 1.07 -6.37
C LYS A 36 13.61 1.61 -5.62
N ASP A 37 13.53 2.87 -5.18
CA ASP A 37 14.61 3.46 -4.40
C ASP A 37 14.81 2.73 -3.06
N LEU A 38 13.72 2.32 -2.41
CA LEU A 38 13.80 1.63 -1.12
C LEU A 38 14.20 0.17 -1.26
N SER A 39 13.69 -0.53 -2.25
CA SER A 39 13.82 -1.99 -2.35
C SER A 39 14.84 -2.45 -3.38
N GLY A 40 15.18 -1.59 -4.35
CA GLY A 40 16.04 -1.97 -5.47
C GLY A 40 15.33 -2.75 -6.55
N GLU A 41 14.01 -2.92 -6.46
CA GLU A 41 13.25 -3.76 -7.37
C GLU A 41 12.06 -2.97 -7.93
N ASP A 42 11.65 -3.27 -9.16
CA ASP A 42 10.44 -2.69 -9.71
C ASP A 42 9.22 -3.26 -9.01
N ILE A 43 8.24 -2.41 -8.70
CA ILE A 43 7.05 -2.86 -7.97
C ILE A 43 6.26 -3.88 -8.79
N ALA A 44 6.29 -3.78 -10.13
CA ALA A 44 5.59 -4.75 -10.96
C ALA A 44 6.18 -6.16 -10.80
N ASP A 45 7.51 -6.27 -10.69
CA ASP A 45 8.16 -7.55 -10.47
C ASP A 45 7.80 -8.12 -9.10
N PHE A 46 7.81 -7.26 -8.07
CA PHE A 46 7.41 -7.70 -6.73
C PHE A 46 5.95 -8.17 -6.72
N MET A 47 5.05 -7.46 -7.40
CA MET A 47 3.64 -7.87 -7.45
C MET A 47 3.47 -9.21 -8.15
N THR A 48 4.26 -9.48 -9.19
CA THR A 48 4.24 -10.77 -9.88
C THR A 48 4.61 -11.90 -8.92
N GLU A 49 5.58 -11.69 -8.04
CA GLU A 49 5.95 -12.67 -7.03
C GLU A 49 4.89 -12.79 -5.93
N ALA A 50 4.33 -11.66 -5.53
CA ALA A 50 3.49 -11.58 -4.33
C ALA A 50 2.09 -12.15 -4.55
N LEU A 51 1.50 -11.92 -5.72
CA LEU A 51 0.10 -12.29 -5.95
C LEU A 51 -0.17 -13.78 -5.78
N PRO A 52 0.64 -14.70 -6.34
CA PRO A 52 0.40 -16.14 -6.09
C PRO A 52 0.49 -16.51 -4.62
N LEU A 53 1.41 -15.90 -3.89
CA LEU A 53 1.56 -16.17 -2.46
C LEU A 53 0.33 -15.72 -1.69
N ILE A 54 -0.20 -14.54 -2.03
CA ILE A 54 -1.41 -14.03 -1.39
C ILE A 54 -2.59 -14.95 -1.68
N GLN A 55 -2.72 -15.43 -2.91
CA GLN A 55 -3.79 -16.36 -3.28
C GLN A 55 -3.70 -17.64 -2.47
N ASP A 56 -2.50 -18.09 -2.14
CA ASP A 56 -2.27 -19.27 -1.31
C ASP A 56 -2.30 -18.95 0.18
N LYS A 57 -2.68 -17.73 0.55
CA LYS A 57 -2.75 -17.26 1.94
C LYS A 57 -1.39 -17.28 2.60
N LYS A 58 -0.33 -17.09 1.83
CA LYS A 58 1.03 -16.98 2.33
C LYS A 58 1.43 -15.52 2.35
N ILE A 59 2.41 -15.19 3.20
CA ILE A 59 2.91 -13.83 3.32
C ILE A 59 4.04 -13.64 2.31
N PRO A 60 3.95 -12.62 1.43
CA PRO A 60 5.07 -12.30 0.56
C PRO A 60 6.28 -11.82 1.38
N ASP A 61 7.41 -11.56 0.72
CA ASP A 61 8.58 -11.01 1.39
C ASP A 61 8.15 -9.82 2.25
N ILE A 62 8.36 -9.94 3.57
CA ILE A 62 7.84 -8.94 4.52
C ILE A 62 8.51 -7.58 4.34
N LYS A 63 9.80 -7.57 4.05
CA LYS A 63 10.54 -6.32 3.88
C LYS A 63 10.03 -5.55 2.67
N LYS A 64 9.84 -6.23 1.55
CA LYS A 64 9.30 -5.60 0.34
C LYS A 64 7.85 -5.17 0.54
N THR A 65 7.08 -5.97 1.26
CA THR A 65 5.69 -5.63 1.59
C THR A 65 5.66 -4.31 2.38
N ILE A 66 6.51 -4.18 3.38
CA ILE A 66 6.60 -2.95 4.17
C ILE A 66 7.04 -1.78 3.31
N TYR A 67 8.02 -1.98 2.42
CA TYR A 67 8.45 -0.91 1.52
C TYR A 67 7.35 -0.46 0.57
N ALA A 68 6.50 -1.38 0.11
CA ALA A 68 5.37 -1.01 -0.73
C ALA A 68 4.39 -0.11 0.05
N ILE A 69 4.10 -0.47 1.29
CA ILE A 69 3.23 0.32 2.16
C ILE A 69 3.86 1.70 2.42
N LEU A 70 5.14 1.72 2.80
CA LEU A 70 5.86 2.96 3.08
C LEU A 70 5.87 3.89 1.87
N SER A 71 6.07 3.33 0.67
CA SER A 71 6.12 4.14 -0.54
C SER A 71 4.81 4.91 -0.74
N CYS A 72 3.68 4.25 -0.49
CA CYS A 72 2.38 4.90 -0.60
C CYS A 72 2.21 6.00 0.45
N ILE A 73 2.71 5.77 1.67
CA ILE A 73 2.62 6.76 2.74
C ILE A 73 3.53 7.96 2.43
N ILE A 74 4.79 7.70 2.11
CA ILE A 74 5.78 8.74 1.86
C ILE A 74 5.30 9.66 0.74
N VAL A 75 4.82 9.10 -0.35
CA VAL A 75 4.44 9.87 -1.53
C VAL A 75 3.26 10.78 -1.21
N TYR A 76 2.27 10.27 -0.47
CA TYR A 76 1.14 11.11 -0.11
C TYR A 76 1.60 12.31 0.73
N TYR A 77 2.40 12.06 1.79
CA TYR A 77 2.79 13.15 2.68
C TYR A 77 3.77 14.11 2.03
N GLN A 78 4.63 13.63 1.12
CA GLN A 78 5.43 14.55 0.30
C GLN A 78 4.55 15.46 -0.55
N SER A 79 3.44 14.95 -1.06
CA SER A 79 2.58 15.74 -1.93
C SER A 79 1.90 16.89 -1.20
N ILE A 80 1.74 16.79 0.11
CA ILE A 80 1.13 17.85 0.92
C ILE A 80 2.14 18.58 1.80
N GLY A 81 3.44 18.25 1.69
CA GLY A 81 4.50 18.93 2.42
C GLY A 81 4.50 18.66 3.91
N GLU A 82 4.06 17.49 4.35
CA GLU A 82 4.01 17.13 5.76
C GLU A 82 4.82 15.88 6.05
N GLU A 83 5.18 15.70 7.32
CA GLU A 83 5.85 14.50 7.78
C GLU A 83 4.83 13.38 7.95
N PRO A 84 5.16 12.14 7.54
CA PRO A 84 4.26 11.02 7.80
C PRO A 84 4.09 10.78 9.30
N PRO A 85 2.88 10.44 9.75
CA PRO A 85 2.66 10.11 11.16
C PRO A 85 3.18 8.72 11.55
N VAL A 86 3.53 7.89 10.57
CA VAL A 86 3.99 6.53 10.78
C VAL A 86 5.37 6.41 10.15
N LYS A 87 6.31 5.82 10.90
CA LYS A 87 7.69 5.65 10.46
C LYS A 87 7.93 4.22 10.00
N ASP A 88 9.02 4.02 9.25
CA ASP A 88 9.43 2.67 8.84
C ASP A 88 9.64 1.76 10.05
N THR A 89 10.22 2.30 11.14
CA THR A 89 10.45 1.50 12.35
C THR A 89 9.13 1.09 13.00
N ASP A 90 8.08 1.88 12.90
CA ASP A 90 6.77 1.48 13.40
C ASP A 90 6.24 0.28 12.63
N LEU A 91 6.35 0.29 11.31
CA LEU A 91 5.87 -0.81 10.49
C LEU A 91 6.68 -2.08 10.72
N MET A 92 7.98 -1.94 10.96
CA MET A 92 8.86 -3.09 11.15
C MET A 92 8.78 -3.68 12.55
N ASN A 93 8.53 -2.86 13.57
CA ASN A 93 8.65 -3.28 14.96
C ASN A 93 7.34 -3.32 15.74
N GLU A 94 6.35 -2.50 15.36
CA GLU A 94 5.15 -2.34 16.18
C GLU A 94 3.88 -2.79 15.49
N ALA A 95 3.76 -2.61 14.16
CA ALA A 95 2.52 -2.93 13.46
C ALA A 95 2.21 -4.42 13.54
N THR A 96 0.92 -4.74 13.68
CA THR A 96 0.48 -6.13 13.77
C THR A 96 0.39 -6.76 12.39
N PRO A 97 0.44 -8.12 12.31
CA PRO A 97 0.26 -8.78 11.01
C PRO A 97 -1.05 -8.41 10.32
N LEU A 98 -2.13 -8.23 11.07
CA LEU A 98 -3.41 -7.82 10.47
C LEU A 98 -3.30 -6.42 9.87
N GLU A 99 -2.64 -5.50 10.56
CA GLU A 99 -2.45 -4.14 10.05
C GLU A 99 -1.62 -4.14 8.77
N ILE A 100 -0.52 -4.91 8.75
CA ILE A 100 0.33 -5.01 7.56
C ILE A 100 -0.46 -5.64 6.41
N GLY A 101 -1.23 -6.70 6.68
CA GLY A 101 -2.03 -7.35 5.65
C GLY A 101 -3.09 -6.41 5.06
N THR A 102 -3.77 -5.68 5.93
CA THR A 102 -4.80 -4.71 5.52
C THR A 102 -4.16 -3.60 4.67
N ALA A 103 -3.02 -3.08 5.12
CA ALA A 103 -2.32 -2.02 4.39
C ALA A 103 -1.83 -2.51 3.04
N PHE A 104 -1.31 -3.73 2.95
CA PHE A 104 -0.87 -4.27 1.68
C PHE A 104 -2.04 -4.48 0.72
N GLY A 105 -3.19 -4.92 1.25
CA GLY A 105 -4.42 -4.98 0.46
C GLY A 105 -4.79 -3.62 -0.12
N THR A 106 -4.57 -2.57 0.67
CA THR A 106 -4.80 -1.20 0.21
C THR A 106 -3.82 -0.82 -0.92
N VAL A 107 -2.55 -1.22 -0.82
CA VAL A 107 -1.59 -1.00 -1.91
C VAL A 107 -2.09 -1.63 -3.20
N LEU A 108 -2.55 -2.88 -3.11
CA LEU A 108 -3.05 -3.60 -4.29
C LEU A 108 -4.25 -2.89 -4.89
N LYS A 109 -5.17 -2.43 -4.05
CA LYS A 109 -6.36 -1.73 -4.51
C LYS A 109 -6.01 -0.41 -5.17
N LEU A 110 -5.15 0.39 -4.54
CA LEU A 110 -4.76 1.69 -5.08
C LEU A 110 -4.02 1.53 -6.41
N ARG A 111 -3.13 0.55 -6.50
CA ARG A 111 -2.42 0.27 -7.74
C ARG A 111 -3.37 -0.19 -8.82
N GLY A 112 -4.31 -1.07 -8.47
CA GLY A 112 -5.32 -1.54 -9.42
C GLY A 112 -6.17 -0.38 -9.95
N ASP A 113 -6.59 0.51 -9.07
CA ASP A 113 -7.37 1.69 -9.46
C ASP A 113 -6.54 2.63 -10.35
N PHE A 114 -5.25 2.80 -10.03
CA PHE A 114 -4.36 3.66 -10.79
C PHE A 114 -4.19 3.18 -12.23
N TYR A 115 -4.08 1.87 -12.42
CA TYR A 115 -3.91 1.28 -13.74
C TYR A 115 -5.22 0.79 -14.36
N HIS A 116 -6.33 0.94 -13.63
CA HIS A 116 -7.62 0.39 -14.05
C HIS A 116 -7.56 -1.11 -14.27
N ILE A 117 -6.80 -1.80 -13.40
CA ILE A 117 -6.65 -3.26 -13.49
C ILE A 117 -7.75 -3.92 -12.66
N PRO A 118 -8.41 -4.96 -13.16
CA PRO A 118 -9.36 -5.72 -12.33
C PRO A 118 -8.64 -6.30 -11.12
N THR A 119 -9.23 -6.13 -9.92
CA THR A 119 -8.61 -6.55 -8.66
C THR A 119 -9.26 -7.82 -8.11
N GLY A 120 -10.06 -8.50 -8.90
CA GLY A 120 -10.75 -9.69 -8.44
C GLY A 120 -12.13 -9.40 -7.88
N GLU A 121 -12.51 -8.15 -7.78
CA GLU A 121 -13.86 -7.78 -7.38
C GLU A 121 -14.75 -7.74 -8.58
N PRO A 122 -16.08 -7.98 -8.41
CA PRO A 122 -17.00 -7.85 -9.53
C PRO A 122 -16.89 -6.45 -10.13
N ALA A 123 -16.81 -6.38 -11.47
CA ALA A 123 -16.80 -5.09 -12.14
C ALA A 123 -18.11 -4.42 -11.89
N GLU A 124 -18.05 -3.18 -11.53
CA GLU A 124 -19.26 -2.40 -11.46
C GLU A 124 -19.44 -1.80 -12.77
N LYS A 125 -19.76 -1.94 -13.32
CA LYS A 125 -19.54 -1.54 -14.58
C LYS A 125 -19.70 -0.38 -15.11
N PRO A 126 -19.31 -0.15 -15.24
CA PRO A 126 -19.45 0.60 -15.73
C PRO A 126 -19.74 0.84 -16.56
N ALA A 127 -20.00 0.75 -16.38
CA ALA A 127 -20.28 0.88 -17.03
C ALA A 127 -20.00 1.42 -17.75
N ARG A 128 -19.71 1.15 -17.92
CA ARG A 128 -19.42 1.44 -18.70
C ARG A 128 -19.56 1.74 -19.51
N GLY A 129 -19.53 1.51 -19.49
CA GLY A 129 -19.62 1.38 -20.38
C GLY A 129 -19.33 1.51 -20.85
N ARG A 130 -19.11 1.11 -20.92
CA ARG A 130 -18.95 0.86 -21.53
C ARG A 130 -19.01 0.65 -22.01
N GLY A 131 -18.81 0.52 -21.78
CA GLY A 131 -19.03 -0.08 -22.37
C GLY A 131 -19.04 -0.30 -22.52
N LYS A 132 -18.97 -0.52 -22.64
CA LYS A 132 -19.21 -0.95 -23.04
C LYS A 132 -19.22 -1.14 -23.44
N ALA A 133 -19.12 -1.32 -23.24
CA ALA A 133 -19.39 -1.66 -23.75
C ALA A 133 -19.42 -1.84 -24.07
N LYS A 134 -19.43 -1.99 -24.06
CA LYS A 134 -19.65 -2.20 -24.56
C LYS A 134 -19.65 -2.23 -25.05
N ASN A 135 -19.64 -2.43 -24.88
CA ASN A 135 -19.83 -2.51 -25.58
C ASN A 135 -19.64 -2.47 -26.05
#